data_25a8881ae8eb952eb55acb0721d196c4
#
_entry.id   25a8881ae8eb952eb55acb0721d196c4
#
_cell.length_a   1.000
_cell.length_b   1.000
_cell.length_c   1.000
_cell.angle_alpha   90.00
_cell.angle_beta   90.00
_cell.angle_gamma   90.00
#
_symmetry.space_group_name_H-M   'P 1'
#
loop_
_entity.id
_entity.type
_entity.pdbx_description
1 polymer ?
#
loop_
_entity_poly.entity_id
_entity_poly.type
_entity_poly.pdbx_seq_one_letter_code
_entity_poly.pdbx_strand_id
1 'polypeptide(L)'
;MIALLAALAACGSATKEELASLAAKGYYDHLIHGEYEQFYEGMDQRTLPDGTALSDEAAYRSQMLDNLRQFMARQAQEHRGVLEVRVSNATTDTVQQLTNVFLVLCFADSTNEEIVVPMVERQGTWRMK
;
A
#
# COMPACT_ATOMS: atom_id res chain seq x y z
N MET A 1 0.81 -24.53 27.91
CA MET A 1 1.40 -23.22 28.26
C MET A 1 2.71 -23.00 27.52
N ILE A 2 3.64 -23.90 27.66
CA ILE A 2 4.96 -23.79 27.00
C ILE A 2 4.85 -23.84 25.48
N ALA A 3 3.97 -24.69 24.95
CA ALA A 3 3.74 -24.80 23.51
C ALA A 3 3.19 -23.48 22.89
N LEU A 4 2.41 -22.75 23.66
CA LEU A 4 1.87 -21.46 23.23
C LEU A 4 2.98 -20.41 23.08
N LEU A 5 3.95 -20.42 24.01
CA LEU A 5 5.10 -19.53 23.94
C LEU A 5 5.97 -19.80 22.72
N ALA A 6 6.14 -21.08 22.36
CA ALA A 6 6.89 -21.46 21.18
C ALA A 6 6.20 -20.97 19.90
N ALA A 7 4.87 -21.03 19.86
CA ALA A 7 4.10 -20.52 18.73
C ALA A 7 4.24 -18.99 18.59
N LEU A 8 4.27 -18.25 19.70
CA LEU A 8 4.48 -16.82 19.69
C LEU A 8 5.89 -16.46 19.18
N ALA A 9 6.90 -17.22 19.59
CA ALA A 9 8.26 -17.01 19.11
C ALA A 9 8.36 -17.24 17.59
N ALA A 10 7.65 -18.24 17.06
CA ALA A 10 7.61 -18.49 15.62
C ALA A 10 6.92 -17.34 14.87
N CYS A 11 5.86 -16.75 15.44
CA CYS A 11 5.18 -15.61 14.86
C CYS A 11 6.04 -14.35 14.84
N GLY A 12 7.06 -14.27 15.73
CA GLY A 12 7.97 -13.13 15.78
C GLY A 12 9.00 -13.09 14.66
N SER A 13 9.04 -14.12 13.77
CA SER A 13 10.03 -14.20 12.69
C SER A 13 9.44 -13.91 11.31
N ALA A 14 8.55 -12.91 11.24
CA ALA A 14 7.96 -12.50 9.97
C ALA A 14 9.04 -11.96 9.03
N THR A 15 8.94 -12.33 7.75
CA THR A 15 9.88 -11.91 6.72
C THR A 15 9.60 -10.47 6.28
N LYS A 16 10.57 -9.87 5.58
CA LYS A 16 10.37 -8.54 4.97
C LYS A 16 9.17 -8.54 4.04
N GLU A 17 9.03 -9.60 3.25
CA GLU A 17 7.94 -9.75 2.30
C GLU A 17 6.58 -9.79 3.01
N GLU A 18 6.51 -10.50 4.13
CA GLU A 18 5.27 -10.56 4.91
C GLU A 18 4.93 -9.20 5.53
N LEU A 19 5.91 -8.52 6.10
CA LEU A 19 5.71 -7.21 6.72
C LEU A 19 5.33 -6.14 5.69
N ALA A 20 6.03 -6.14 4.56
CA ALA A 20 5.71 -5.22 3.47
C ALA A 20 4.31 -5.47 2.92
N SER A 21 3.93 -6.75 2.80
CA SER A 21 2.60 -7.14 2.31
C SER A 21 1.49 -6.67 3.23
N LEU A 22 1.67 -6.83 4.54
CA LEU A 22 0.69 -6.35 5.52
C LEU A 22 0.54 -4.84 5.45
N ALA A 23 1.65 -4.11 5.34
CA ALA A 23 1.61 -2.66 5.26
C ALA A 23 0.94 -2.19 3.97
N ALA A 24 1.32 -2.76 2.82
CA ALA A 24 0.75 -2.38 1.53
C ALA A 24 -0.76 -2.63 1.50
N LYS A 25 -1.19 -3.81 1.95
CA LYS A 25 -2.61 -4.14 2.04
C LYS A 25 -3.33 -3.17 2.97
N GLY A 26 -2.73 -2.84 4.11
CA GLY A 26 -3.32 -1.90 5.07
C GLY A 26 -3.58 -0.52 4.45
N TYR A 27 -2.60 0.00 3.70
CA TYR A 27 -2.77 1.29 3.03
C TYR A 27 -3.87 1.24 1.97
N TYR A 28 -3.93 0.17 1.19
CA TYR A 28 -4.96 0.02 0.16
C TYR A 28 -6.33 -0.27 0.77
N ASP A 29 -6.40 -0.94 1.93
CA ASP A 29 -7.65 -1.09 2.66
C ASP A 29 -8.20 0.28 3.08
N HIS A 30 -7.33 1.18 3.55
CA HIS A 30 -7.72 2.56 3.83
C HIS A 30 -8.28 3.25 2.57
N LEU A 31 -7.58 3.07 1.45
CA LEU A 31 -8.00 3.69 0.19
C LEU A 31 -9.41 3.27 -0.22
N ILE A 32 -9.69 1.97 -0.19
CA ILE A 32 -11.00 1.47 -0.65
C ILE A 32 -12.14 1.80 0.32
N HIS A 33 -11.81 2.16 1.56
CA HIS A 33 -12.79 2.60 2.54
C HIS A 33 -12.94 4.13 2.60
N GLY A 34 -12.32 4.85 1.66
CA GLY A 34 -12.42 6.31 1.61
C GLY A 34 -11.54 7.04 2.61
N GLU A 35 -10.61 6.35 3.23
CA GLU A 35 -9.69 6.91 4.21
C GLU A 35 -8.42 7.38 3.50
N TYR A 36 -8.58 8.41 2.65
CA TYR A 36 -7.53 8.85 1.73
C TYR A 36 -6.31 9.43 2.44
N GLU A 37 -6.51 10.07 3.59
CA GLU A 37 -5.42 10.65 4.34
C GLU A 37 -4.46 9.58 4.87
N GLN A 38 -5.01 8.47 5.36
CA GLN A 38 -4.21 7.35 5.85
C GLN A 38 -3.40 6.72 4.72
N PHE A 39 -3.97 6.63 3.52
CA PHE A 39 -3.24 6.17 2.36
C PHE A 39 -2.09 7.14 2.02
N TYR A 40 -2.37 8.43 1.98
CA TYR A 40 -1.38 9.45 1.70
C TYR A 40 -0.21 9.42 2.68
N GLU A 41 -0.51 9.24 3.97
CA GLU A 41 0.53 9.16 5.01
C GLU A 41 1.44 7.94 4.85
N GLY A 42 1.00 6.94 4.09
CA GLY A 42 1.82 5.77 3.77
C GLY A 42 2.84 5.99 2.67
N MET A 43 2.85 7.14 2.03
CA MET A 43 3.79 7.44 0.94
C MET A 43 5.14 7.87 1.51
N ASP A 44 6.22 7.29 0.98
CA ASP A 44 7.57 7.55 1.48
C ASP A 44 8.09 8.92 1.04
N GLN A 45 8.06 9.18 -0.26
CA GLN A 45 8.58 10.42 -0.82
C GLN A 45 7.45 11.24 -1.42
N ARG A 46 7.43 12.50 -1.01
CA ARG A 46 6.47 13.49 -1.49
C ARG A 46 7.23 14.52 -2.29
N THR A 47 7.63 14.12 -3.50
CA THR A 47 8.37 14.95 -4.43
C THR A 47 7.58 15.18 -5.69
N LEU A 48 7.92 16.22 -6.44
CA LEU A 48 7.35 16.46 -7.76
C LEU A 48 7.84 15.40 -8.74
N PRO A 49 7.12 15.19 -9.88
CA PRO A 49 7.53 14.17 -10.85
C PRO A 49 8.95 14.33 -11.39
N ASP A 50 9.51 15.53 -11.36
CA ASP A 50 10.89 15.80 -11.79
C ASP A 50 11.92 15.52 -10.68
N GLY A 51 11.47 15.07 -9.50
CA GLY A 51 12.34 14.73 -8.38
C GLY A 51 12.69 15.88 -7.46
N THR A 52 12.18 17.09 -7.72
CA THR A 52 12.46 18.23 -6.83
C THR A 52 11.67 18.11 -5.53
N ALA A 53 12.24 18.64 -4.44
CA ALA A 53 11.58 18.67 -3.15
C ALA A 53 10.33 19.54 -3.21
N LEU A 54 9.30 19.15 -2.44
CA LEU A 54 8.07 19.92 -2.36
C LEU A 54 8.32 21.26 -1.67
N SER A 55 7.92 22.34 -2.34
CA SER A 55 7.95 23.67 -1.75
C SER A 55 6.66 23.98 -0.99
N ASP A 56 5.57 23.31 -1.35
CA ASP A 56 4.26 23.46 -0.71
C ASP A 56 3.61 22.09 -0.54
N GLU A 57 3.87 21.47 0.61
CA GLU A 57 3.34 20.13 0.92
C GLU A 57 1.82 20.15 1.07
N ALA A 58 1.26 21.24 1.59
CA ALA A 58 -0.19 21.33 1.78
C ALA A 58 -0.94 21.31 0.44
N ALA A 59 -0.44 22.05 -0.55
CA ALA A 59 -1.03 22.05 -1.89
C ALA A 59 -0.88 20.69 -2.57
N TYR A 60 0.28 20.07 -2.44
CA TYR A 60 0.52 18.72 -2.99
C TYR A 60 -0.40 17.69 -2.35
N ARG A 61 -0.55 17.74 -1.03
CA ARG A 61 -1.44 16.84 -0.29
C ARG A 61 -2.88 16.97 -0.78
N SER A 62 -3.36 18.20 -0.92
CA SER A 62 -4.71 18.47 -1.41
C SER A 62 -4.91 17.89 -2.81
N GLN A 63 -3.93 18.08 -3.70
CA GLN A 63 -3.97 17.55 -5.06
C GLN A 63 -3.99 16.03 -5.06
N MET A 64 -3.17 15.40 -4.24
CA MET A 64 -3.12 13.94 -4.15
C MET A 64 -4.41 13.36 -3.60
N LEU A 65 -5.00 13.99 -2.58
CA LEU A 65 -6.28 13.53 -2.05
C LEU A 65 -7.39 13.61 -3.10
N ASP A 66 -7.39 14.67 -3.91
CA ASP A 66 -8.34 14.79 -5.01
C ASP A 66 -8.12 13.70 -6.07
N ASN A 67 -6.86 13.42 -6.40
CA ASN A 67 -6.53 12.35 -7.34
C ASN A 67 -7.02 10.99 -6.85
N LEU A 68 -6.88 10.72 -5.56
CA LEU A 68 -7.34 9.46 -4.98
C LEU A 68 -8.87 9.34 -5.03
N ARG A 69 -9.59 10.43 -4.75
CA ARG A 69 -11.04 10.46 -4.86
C ARG A 69 -11.49 10.18 -6.29
N GLN A 70 -10.83 10.80 -7.26
CA GLN A 70 -11.13 10.60 -8.68
C GLN A 70 -10.84 9.17 -9.11
N PHE A 71 -9.72 8.60 -8.64
CA PHE A 71 -9.39 7.21 -8.93
C PHE A 71 -10.49 6.27 -8.43
N MET A 72 -10.93 6.45 -7.18
CA MET A 72 -11.98 5.61 -6.60
C MET A 72 -13.33 5.82 -7.30
N ALA A 73 -13.63 7.04 -7.72
CA ALA A 73 -14.85 7.33 -8.47
C ALA A 73 -14.85 6.60 -9.83
N ARG A 74 -13.70 6.55 -10.50
CA ARG A 74 -13.58 5.81 -11.76
C ARG A 74 -13.75 4.31 -11.55
N GLN A 75 -13.19 3.77 -10.46
CA GLN A 75 -13.37 2.35 -10.15
C GLN A 75 -14.84 2.02 -9.89
N ALA A 76 -15.56 2.91 -9.20
CA ALA A 76 -16.98 2.74 -8.96
C ALA A 76 -17.77 2.76 -10.27
N GLN A 77 -17.39 3.62 -11.20
CA GLN A 77 -18.05 3.79 -12.48
C GLN A 77 -17.77 2.63 -13.45
N GLU A 78 -16.50 2.20 -13.52
CA GLU A 78 -16.06 1.19 -14.48
C GLU A 78 -16.28 -0.23 -13.99
N HIS A 79 -16.19 -0.48 -12.68
CA HIS A 79 -16.19 -1.82 -12.08
C HIS A 79 -17.18 -1.98 -10.93
N ARG A 80 -18.05 -1.01 -10.70
CA ARG A 80 -19.01 -0.97 -9.57
C ARG A 80 -18.32 -0.82 -8.21
N GLY A 81 -17.03 -0.52 -8.21
CA GLY A 81 -16.25 -0.33 -6.99
C GLY A 81 -15.35 -1.49 -6.66
N VAL A 82 -14.48 -1.25 -5.70
CA VAL A 82 -13.53 -2.25 -5.20
C VAL A 82 -14.09 -2.88 -3.92
N LEU A 83 -14.28 -4.20 -3.92
CA LEU A 83 -14.80 -4.92 -2.76
C LEU A 83 -13.72 -5.20 -1.73
N GLU A 84 -12.55 -5.64 -2.19
CA GLU A 84 -11.45 -6.00 -1.30
C GLU A 84 -10.12 -5.94 -2.03
N VAL A 85 -9.05 -5.94 -1.24
CA VAL A 85 -7.67 -6.00 -1.72
C VAL A 85 -7.06 -7.27 -1.14
N ARG A 86 -6.40 -8.06 -1.99
CA ARG A 86 -5.71 -9.29 -1.58
C ARG A 86 -4.24 -9.19 -1.92
N VAL A 87 -3.42 -9.82 -1.10
CA VAL A 87 -1.99 -9.99 -1.41
C VAL A 87 -1.84 -11.22 -2.29
N SER A 88 -1.21 -11.03 -3.44
CA SER A 88 -0.91 -12.11 -4.38
C SER A 88 0.50 -12.66 -4.14
N ASN A 89 1.48 -11.77 -4.03
CA ASN A 89 2.89 -12.13 -3.88
C ASN A 89 3.69 -10.94 -3.38
N ALA A 90 4.94 -11.20 -2.99
CA ALA A 90 5.90 -10.15 -2.65
C ALA A 90 7.30 -10.63 -2.96
N THR A 91 8.12 -9.78 -3.58
CA THR A 91 9.50 -10.09 -3.91
C THR A 91 10.40 -8.92 -3.51
N THR A 92 11.57 -9.23 -2.97
CA THR A 92 12.54 -8.21 -2.57
C THR A 92 13.58 -8.01 -3.67
N ASP A 93 13.76 -6.76 -4.08
CA ASP A 93 14.81 -6.35 -4.99
C ASP A 93 15.97 -5.81 -4.16
N THR A 94 17.05 -6.60 -4.07
CA THR A 94 18.20 -6.25 -3.24
C THR A 94 19.03 -5.11 -3.84
N VAL A 95 18.96 -4.93 -5.15
CA VAL A 95 19.69 -3.86 -5.84
C VAL A 95 19.06 -2.50 -5.53
N GLN A 96 17.75 -2.39 -5.66
CA GLN A 96 17.01 -1.15 -5.38
C GLN A 96 16.60 -1.01 -3.91
N GLN A 97 16.83 -2.04 -3.12
CA GLN A 97 16.48 -2.08 -1.68
C GLN A 97 15.00 -1.78 -1.43
N LEU A 98 14.14 -2.44 -2.20
CA LEU A 98 12.71 -2.32 -2.01
C LEU A 98 12.05 -3.70 -2.14
N THR A 99 10.86 -3.81 -1.59
CA THR A 99 10.04 -5.00 -1.68
C THR A 99 8.82 -4.68 -2.51
N ASN A 100 8.67 -5.36 -3.63
CA ASN A 100 7.51 -5.20 -4.50
C ASN A 100 6.40 -6.10 -3.99
N VAL A 101 5.28 -5.50 -3.61
CA VAL A 101 4.09 -6.23 -3.16
C VAL A 101 3.08 -6.23 -4.31
N PHE A 102 2.64 -7.44 -4.68
CA PHE A 102 1.63 -7.61 -5.73
C PHE A 102 0.28 -7.75 -5.05
N LEU A 103 -0.59 -6.78 -5.27
CA LEU A 103 -1.94 -6.76 -4.75
C LEU A 103 -2.93 -7.03 -5.87
N VAL A 104 -4.03 -7.67 -5.52
CA VAL A 104 -5.16 -7.87 -6.44
C VAL A 104 -6.33 -7.04 -5.94
N LEU A 105 -6.79 -6.13 -6.79
CA LEU A 105 -8.03 -5.38 -6.54
C LEU A 105 -9.18 -6.23 -7.03
N CYS A 106 -10.07 -6.61 -6.12
CA CYS A 106 -11.24 -7.42 -6.43
C CYS A 106 -12.44 -6.50 -6.58
N PHE A 107 -12.97 -6.38 -7.79
CA PHE A 107 -14.05 -5.45 -8.10
C PHE A 107 -15.43 -6.08 -7.90
N ALA A 108 -16.42 -5.22 -7.71
CA ALA A 108 -17.80 -5.65 -7.50
C ALA A 108 -18.43 -6.26 -8.77
N ASP A 109 -17.85 -6.01 -9.94
CA ASP A 109 -18.30 -6.61 -11.21
C ASP A 109 -17.72 -8.01 -11.47
N SER A 110 -17.06 -8.60 -10.47
CA SER A 110 -16.43 -9.92 -10.53
C SER A 110 -15.15 -9.98 -11.36
N THR A 111 -14.59 -8.83 -11.74
CA THR A 111 -13.27 -8.76 -12.37
C THR A 111 -12.21 -8.40 -11.36
N ASN A 112 -10.94 -8.62 -11.70
CA ASN A 112 -9.79 -8.38 -10.83
C ASN A 112 -8.71 -7.63 -11.61
N GLU A 113 -7.89 -6.86 -10.88
CA GLU A 113 -6.70 -6.22 -11.45
C GLU A 113 -5.53 -6.39 -10.51
N GLU A 114 -4.40 -6.87 -11.03
CA GLU A 114 -3.17 -6.97 -10.24
C GLU A 114 -2.38 -5.68 -10.38
N ILE A 115 -1.91 -5.15 -9.25
CA ILE A 115 -1.07 -3.97 -9.19
C ILE A 115 0.21 -4.29 -8.43
N VAL A 116 1.27 -3.52 -8.69
CA VAL A 116 2.54 -3.64 -7.99
C VAL A 116 2.74 -2.42 -7.13
N VAL A 117 3.02 -2.64 -5.85
CA VAL A 117 3.26 -1.57 -4.89
C VAL A 117 4.70 -1.71 -4.37
N PRO A 118 5.63 -0.85 -4.83
CA PRO A 118 6.98 -0.86 -4.28
C PRO A 118 6.97 -0.33 -2.85
N MET A 119 7.53 -1.11 -1.92
CA MET A 119 7.57 -0.77 -0.51
C MET A 119 9.01 -0.60 -0.04
N VAL A 120 9.24 0.40 0.81
CA VAL A 120 10.53 0.63 1.46
C VAL A 120 10.35 0.70 2.97
N GLU A 121 11.34 0.22 3.70
CA GLU A 121 11.36 0.33 5.15
C GLU A 121 12.15 1.57 5.57
N ARG A 122 11.53 2.42 6.39
CA ARG A 122 12.16 3.62 6.93
C ARG A 122 12.01 3.61 8.44
N GLN A 123 13.09 3.35 9.15
CA GLN A 123 13.09 3.37 10.63
C GLN A 123 12.01 2.45 11.21
N GLY A 124 11.90 1.25 10.66
CA GLY A 124 10.95 0.24 11.11
C GLY A 124 9.53 0.38 10.57
N THR A 125 9.27 1.41 9.78
CA THR A 125 7.96 1.63 9.16
C THR A 125 8.03 1.35 7.67
N TRP A 126 7.11 0.52 7.18
CA TRP A 126 6.99 0.23 5.76
C TRP A 126 6.14 1.30 5.08
N ARG A 127 6.67 1.88 4.00
CA ARG A 127 6.00 2.94 3.25
C ARG A 127 5.99 2.62 1.76
N MET A 128 4.99 3.15 1.06
CA MET A 128 4.90 3.05 -0.39
C MET A 128 5.88 4.03 -1.02
N LYS A 129 6.71 3.53 -1.93
CA LYS A 129 7.68 4.36 -2.62
C LYS A 129 7.07 5.17 -3.75
#